data_f4b2cafc8bdc4452468bf43338ec1406
#
_entry.id   f4b2cafc8bdc4452468bf43338ec1406
#
_cell.length_a   1.000
_cell.length_b   1.000
_cell.length_c   1.000
_cell.angle_alpha   90.00
_cell.angle_beta   90.00
_cell.angle_gamma   90.00
#
_symmetry.space_group_name_H-M   'P 1'
#
loop_
_entity.id
_entity.type
_entity.pdbx_description
1 polymer ?
#
loop_
_entity_poly.entity_id
_entity_poly.type
_entity_poly.pdbx_seq_one_letter_code
_entity_poly.pdbx_strand_id
1 'polypeptide(L)'
;MVSIGMVVLGATDMGRAIGFWTRALGYELREGDAGADWSSLTPAGGLGTGIGLQRTDTRAESHPRVHLDLNAADAAEQGAEVQRLVSIGAERVDWDLYPDDPDFIVLADPEGNRFCVVNTSHGHE
;
A
#
# COMPACT_ATOMS: atom_id res chain seq x y z
N MET A 1 -1.32 23.72 14.39
CA MET A 1 -0.90 22.33 14.16
C MET A 1 -1.38 21.85 12.80
N VAL A 2 -0.71 20.89 12.23
CA VAL A 2 -1.13 20.25 10.97
C VAL A 2 -1.46 18.79 11.23
N SER A 3 -2.11 18.14 10.27
CA SER A 3 -2.46 16.71 10.33
C SER A 3 -2.14 16.07 8.99
N ILE A 4 -2.09 14.74 8.96
CA ILE A 4 -1.88 14.01 7.72
C ILE A 4 -3.18 13.99 6.92
N GLY A 5 -3.18 14.63 5.75
CA GLY A 5 -4.34 14.63 4.87
C GLY A 5 -4.44 13.38 4.01
N MET A 6 -3.33 13.00 3.39
CA MET A 6 -3.23 11.78 2.59
C MET A 6 -1.77 11.38 2.41
N VAL A 7 -1.56 10.16 1.95
CA VAL A 7 -0.25 9.69 1.49
C VAL A 7 -0.29 9.63 -0.02
N VAL A 8 0.70 10.21 -0.69
CA VAL A 8 0.76 10.25 -2.16
C VAL A 8 1.79 9.26 -2.67
N LEU A 9 1.38 8.39 -3.56
CA LEU A 9 2.23 7.41 -4.22
C LEU A 9 2.40 7.76 -5.69
N GLY A 10 3.61 7.56 -6.20
CA GLY A 10 3.88 7.74 -7.63
C GLY A 10 3.40 6.54 -8.44
N ALA A 11 2.89 6.81 -9.64
CA ALA A 11 2.45 5.77 -10.56
C ALA A 11 2.76 6.16 -12.01
N THR A 12 3.26 5.20 -12.78
CA THR A 12 3.45 5.38 -14.23
C THR A 12 2.19 4.98 -15.00
N ASP A 13 1.41 4.06 -14.46
CA ASP A 13 0.15 3.58 -15.03
C ASP A 13 -0.97 3.81 -14.01
N MET A 14 -1.71 4.91 -14.18
CA MET A 14 -2.74 5.32 -13.22
C MET A 14 -3.86 4.29 -13.09
N GLY A 15 -4.34 3.74 -14.21
CA GLY A 15 -5.42 2.75 -14.17
C GLY A 15 -5.03 1.51 -13.37
N ARG A 16 -3.81 1.03 -13.55
CA ARG A 16 -3.29 -0.12 -12.81
C ARG A 16 -3.14 0.20 -11.32
N ALA A 17 -2.61 1.36 -10.98
CA ALA A 17 -2.46 1.77 -9.59
C ALA A 17 -3.80 1.95 -8.88
N ILE A 18 -4.78 2.58 -9.53
CA ILE A 18 -6.15 2.71 -9.01
C ILE A 18 -6.75 1.33 -8.77
N GLY A 19 -6.65 0.43 -9.74
CA GLY A 19 -7.21 -0.92 -9.63
C GLY A 19 -6.62 -1.72 -8.48
N PHE A 20 -5.31 -1.64 -8.30
CA PHE A 20 -4.64 -2.33 -7.20
C PHE A 20 -5.06 -1.77 -5.83
N TRP A 21 -4.90 -0.46 -5.62
CA TRP A 21 -5.09 0.12 -4.30
C TRP A 21 -6.55 0.17 -3.87
N THR A 22 -7.49 0.31 -4.79
CA THR A 22 -8.92 0.20 -4.44
C THR A 22 -9.28 -1.20 -3.95
N ARG A 23 -8.72 -2.23 -4.56
CA ARG A 23 -8.93 -3.63 -4.14
C ARG A 23 -8.16 -3.98 -2.87
N ALA A 24 -6.93 -3.51 -2.77
CA ALA A 24 -6.08 -3.80 -1.62
C ALA A 24 -6.69 -3.28 -0.32
N LEU A 25 -7.20 -2.06 -0.33
CA LEU A 25 -7.67 -1.36 0.86
C LEU A 25 -9.20 -1.30 0.98
N GLY A 26 -9.93 -1.69 -0.06
CA GLY A 26 -11.37 -1.45 -0.11
C GLY A 26 -11.73 0.03 -0.24
N TYR A 27 -10.80 0.83 -0.76
CA TYR A 27 -11.01 2.26 -0.95
C TYR A 27 -11.82 2.53 -2.21
N GLU A 28 -12.39 3.72 -2.26
CA GLU A 28 -13.18 4.18 -3.39
C GLU A 28 -12.46 5.32 -4.10
N LEU A 29 -12.55 5.33 -5.43
CA LEU A 29 -12.08 6.44 -6.24
C LEU A 29 -12.98 7.65 -5.99
N ARG A 30 -12.41 8.76 -5.57
CA ARG A 30 -13.16 9.97 -5.30
C ARG A 30 -13.54 10.65 -6.61
N GLU A 31 -14.84 10.91 -6.81
CA GLU A 31 -15.33 11.64 -7.96
C GLU A 31 -14.78 13.07 -7.99
N GLY A 32 -14.42 13.54 -9.17
CA GLY A 32 -13.86 14.86 -9.38
C GLY A 32 -12.35 14.94 -9.19
N ASP A 33 -11.76 13.94 -8.53
CA ASP A 33 -10.30 13.85 -8.31
C ASP A 33 -9.67 12.71 -9.12
N ALA A 34 -10.33 12.24 -10.16
CA ALA A 34 -9.81 11.26 -11.08
C ALA A 34 -9.33 11.91 -12.37
N GLY A 35 -8.12 11.58 -12.80
CA GLY A 35 -7.57 12.12 -14.03
C GLY A 35 -6.32 11.37 -14.46
N ALA A 36 -5.72 11.84 -15.58
CA ALA A 36 -4.53 11.20 -16.13
C ALA A 36 -3.31 11.37 -15.23
N ASP A 37 -3.22 12.49 -14.50
CA ASP A 37 -2.05 12.85 -13.70
C ASP A 37 -2.29 12.77 -12.20
N TRP A 38 -3.53 12.71 -11.76
CA TRP A 38 -3.89 12.69 -10.35
C TRP A 38 -5.17 11.91 -10.11
N SER A 39 -5.21 11.17 -9.02
CA SER A 39 -6.42 10.51 -8.52
C SER A 39 -6.37 10.43 -7.00
N SER A 40 -7.51 10.53 -6.34
CA SER A 40 -7.64 10.35 -4.90
C SER A 40 -8.47 9.12 -4.60
N LEU A 41 -8.00 8.32 -3.65
CA LEU A 41 -8.71 7.15 -3.13
C LEU A 41 -9.05 7.41 -1.67
N THR A 42 -10.30 7.17 -1.29
CA THR A 42 -10.76 7.41 0.08
C THR A 42 -11.31 6.14 0.70
N PRO A 43 -11.14 5.97 2.03
CA PRO A 43 -11.77 4.85 2.73
C PRO A 43 -13.28 4.84 2.52
N ALA A 44 -13.87 3.66 2.38
CA ALA A 44 -15.31 3.52 2.39
C ALA A 44 -15.85 4.06 3.72
N GLY A 45 -16.87 4.95 3.65
CA GLY A 45 -17.38 5.62 4.83
C GLY A 45 -16.61 6.88 5.23
N GLY A 46 -15.52 7.21 4.57
CA GLY A 46 -14.82 8.50 4.74
C GLY A 46 -13.93 8.64 5.97
N LEU A 47 -13.78 7.59 6.79
CA LEU A 47 -12.90 7.62 7.97
C LEU A 47 -11.57 6.95 7.64
N GLY A 48 -10.49 7.62 7.96
CA GLY A 48 -9.13 7.14 7.73
C GLY A 48 -8.36 8.03 6.75
N THR A 49 -7.10 7.65 6.52
CA THR A 49 -6.19 8.41 5.66
C THR A 49 -6.37 7.99 4.20
N GLY A 50 -6.57 8.97 3.33
CA GLY A 50 -6.68 8.74 1.89
C GLY A 50 -5.33 8.45 1.23
N ILE A 51 -5.40 7.91 0.02
CA ILE A 51 -4.24 7.69 -0.85
C ILE A 51 -4.39 8.56 -2.09
N GLY A 52 -3.39 9.38 -2.35
CA GLY A 52 -3.28 10.10 -3.61
C GLY A 52 -2.38 9.32 -4.57
N LEU A 53 -2.72 9.33 -5.85
CA LEU A 53 -1.89 8.75 -6.90
C LEU A 53 -1.46 9.86 -7.84
N GLN A 54 -0.16 10.06 -7.96
CA GLN A 54 0.45 11.09 -8.78
C GLN A 54 1.19 10.45 -9.95
N ARG A 55 0.84 10.84 -11.17
CA ARG A 55 1.56 10.38 -12.35
C ARG A 55 3.04 10.82 -12.26
N THR A 56 3.94 9.91 -12.49
CA THR A 56 5.38 10.17 -12.46
C THR A 56 6.10 9.25 -13.44
N ASP A 57 7.28 9.69 -13.91
CA ASP A 57 8.19 8.88 -14.69
C ASP A 57 9.38 8.39 -13.86
N THR A 58 9.43 8.74 -12.58
CA THR A 58 10.51 8.28 -11.71
C THR A 58 10.30 6.82 -11.34
N ARG A 59 11.41 6.13 -11.07
CA ARG A 59 11.36 4.74 -10.60
C ARG A 59 11.05 4.70 -9.12
N ALA A 60 10.29 3.66 -8.73
CA ALA A 60 10.12 3.34 -7.32
C ALA A 60 11.47 2.91 -6.71
N GLU A 61 11.72 3.33 -5.48
CA GLU A 61 12.94 2.97 -4.77
C GLU A 61 12.83 1.55 -4.20
N SER A 62 13.90 0.77 -4.32
CA SER A 62 13.94 -0.58 -3.73
C SER A 62 14.03 -0.55 -2.21
N HIS A 63 14.63 0.50 -1.65
CA HIS A 63 14.72 0.74 -0.20
C HIS A 63 14.15 2.12 0.10
N PRO A 64 12.81 2.28 0.09
CA PRO A 64 12.21 3.60 0.22
C PRO A 64 12.39 4.17 1.62
N ARG A 65 12.48 5.48 1.71
CA ARG A 65 12.56 6.19 2.99
C ARG A 65 11.19 6.38 3.63
N VAL A 66 10.12 6.29 2.84
CA VAL A 66 8.73 6.31 3.30
C VAL A 66 8.03 5.11 2.69
N HIS A 67 7.28 4.38 3.48
CA HIS A 67 6.46 3.26 3.02
C HIS A 67 5.20 3.16 3.86
N LEU A 68 4.22 2.40 3.37
CA LEU A 68 3.00 2.11 4.10
C LEU A 68 3.15 0.79 4.86
N ASP A 69 2.64 0.75 6.08
CA ASP A 69 2.39 -0.49 6.80
C ASP A 69 0.90 -0.77 6.78
N LEU A 70 0.52 -1.93 6.26
CA LEU A 70 -0.86 -2.40 6.28
C LEU A 70 -1.01 -3.41 7.41
N ASN A 71 -1.97 -3.21 8.27
CA ASN A 71 -2.12 -4.00 9.48
C ASN A 71 -2.96 -5.25 9.25
N ALA A 72 -2.46 -6.38 9.72
CA ALA A 72 -3.21 -7.62 9.86
C ALA A 72 -3.31 -7.97 11.35
N ALA A 73 -4.41 -8.55 11.77
CA ALA A 73 -4.69 -8.79 13.19
C ALA A 73 -3.78 -9.87 13.80
N ASP A 74 -3.38 -10.85 12.99
CA ASP A 74 -2.55 -11.98 13.44
C ASP A 74 -1.77 -12.58 12.27
N ALA A 75 -0.98 -13.61 12.55
CA ALA A 75 -0.15 -14.24 11.53
C ALA A 75 -0.98 -14.94 10.45
N ALA A 76 -2.13 -15.51 10.79
CA ALA A 76 -3.00 -16.15 9.81
C ALA A 76 -3.58 -15.15 8.82
N GLU A 77 -4.07 -14.01 9.31
CA GLU A 77 -4.56 -12.93 8.46
C GLU A 77 -3.43 -12.32 7.63
N GLN A 78 -2.25 -12.12 8.22
CA GLN A 78 -1.08 -11.64 7.48
C GLN A 78 -0.78 -12.52 6.27
N GLY A 79 -0.70 -13.82 6.47
CA GLY A 79 -0.42 -14.77 5.38
C GLY A 79 -1.51 -14.79 4.33
N ALA A 80 -2.78 -14.77 4.74
CA ALA A 80 -3.92 -14.75 3.82
C ALA A 80 -3.95 -13.44 3.01
N GLU A 81 -3.67 -12.31 3.64
CA GLU A 81 -3.65 -11.02 2.96
C GLU A 81 -2.46 -10.87 2.01
N VAL A 82 -1.30 -11.40 2.36
CA VAL A 82 -0.17 -11.44 1.43
C VAL A 82 -0.55 -12.22 0.16
N GLN A 83 -1.19 -13.39 0.30
CA GLN A 83 -1.64 -14.17 -0.85
C GLN A 83 -2.68 -13.41 -1.68
N ARG A 84 -3.63 -12.76 -1.03
CA ARG A 84 -4.66 -11.97 -1.71
C ARG A 84 -4.04 -10.80 -2.48
N LEU A 85 -3.14 -10.05 -1.85
CA LEU A 85 -2.47 -8.90 -2.47
C LEU A 85 -1.64 -9.32 -3.68
N VAL A 86 -0.92 -10.44 -3.58
CA VAL A 86 -0.19 -10.98 -4.73
C VAL A 86 -1.15 -11.36 -5.85
N SER A 87 -2.30 -11.94 -5.54
CA SER A 87 -3.29 -12.34 -6.55
C SER A 87 -3.87 -11.15 -7.32
N ILE A 88 -3.86 -9.94 -6.74
CA ILE A 88 -4.37 -8.73 -7.38
C ILE A 88 -3.27 -7.82 -7.93
N GLY A 89 -2.01 -8.26 -7.91
CA GLY A 89 -0.93 -7.57 -8.61
C GLY A 89 0.29 -7.19 -7.80
N ALA A 90 0.30 -7.39 -6.48
CA ALA A 90 1.51 -7.18 -5.70
C ALA A 90 2.55 -8.26 -6.00
N GLU A 91 3.80 -7.94 -5.73
CA GLU A 91 4.91 -8.89 -5.86
C GLU A 91 5.63 -9.05 -4.53
N ARG A 92 6.05 -10.28 -4.25
CA ARG A 92 7.01 -10.52 -3.18
C ARG A 92 8.35 -10.00 -3.61
N VAL A 93 9.07 -9.34 -2.69
CA VAL A 93 10.39 -8.80 -2.98
C VAL A 93 11.45 -9.52 -2.18
N ASP A 94 12.66 -9.55 -2.72
CA ASP A 94 13.83 -10.07 -2.02
C ASP A 94 14.36 -8.96 -1.09
N TRP A 95 13.82 -8.91 0.15
CA TRP A 95 14.14 -7.87 1.11
C TRP A 95 15.29 -8.31 1.99
N ASP A 96 16.38 -7.55 1.98
CA ASP A 96 17.65 -7.90 2.65
C ASP A 96 17.78 -7.32 4.06
N LEU A 97 16.78 -6.57 4.53
CA LEU A 97 16.85 -5.85 5.81
C LEU A 97 15.86 -6.40 6.85
N TYR A 98 15.42 -7.66 6.70
CA TYR A 98 14.60 -8.26 7.75
C TYR A 98 15.40 -8.43 9.03
N PRO A 99 14.83 -8.03 10.19
CA PRO A 99 15.42 -8.43 11.48
C PRO A 99 15.23 -9.94 11.72
N ASP A 100 15.79 -10.41 12.83
CA ASP A 100 15.58 -11.78 13.29
C ASP A 100 14.15 -12.04 13.63
N ASP A 101 13.24 -12.46 13.50
CA ASP A 101 11.85 -12.59 13.92
C ASP A 101 11.00 -11.37 13.54
N PRO A 102 10.89 -11.06 12.24
CA PRO A 102 10.13 -9.88 11.80
C PRO A 102 8.61 -10.05 12.01
N ASP A 103 7.94 -8.93 12.32
CA ASP A 103 6.48 -8.87 12.37
C ASP A 103 5.85 -8.44 11.03
N PHE A 104 6.66 -8.23 10.02
CA PHE A 104 6.21 -7.67 8.74
C PHE A 104 6.74 -8.47 7.56
N ILE A 105 6.00 -8.39 6.45
CA ILE A 105 6.39 -8.95 5.15
C ILE A 105 6.39 -7.81 4.14
N VAL A 106 7.48 -7.63 3.40
CA VAL A 106 7.62 -6.58 2.40
C VAL A 106 7.13 -7.06 1.05
N LEU A 107 6.24 -6.27 0.45
CA LEU A 107 5.74 -6.49 -0.91
C LEU A 107 6.02 -5.24 -1.74
N ALA A 108 5.86 -5.34 -3.05
CA ALA A 108 5.80 -4.21 -3.95
C ALA A 108 4.43 -4.16 -4.60
N ASP A 109 3.88 -2.94 -4.75
CA ASP A 109 2.68 -2.76 -5.56
C ASP A 109 3.03 -2.92 -7.05
N PRO A 110 2.05 -2.90 -7.99
CA PRO A 110 2.36 -3.07 -9.41
C PRO A 110 3.30 -2.02 -9.99
N GLU A 111 3.47 -0.89 -9.30
CA GLU A 111 4.39 0.18 -9.70
C GLU A 111 5.80 0.00 -9.12
N GLY A 112 5.99 -0.98 -8.23
CA GLY A 112 7.25 -1.20 -7.54
C GLY A 112 7.36 -0.50 -6.20
N ASN A 113 6.37 0.27 -5.77
CA ASN A 113 6.39 0.92 -4.47
C ASN A 113 6.35 -0.14 -3.36
N ARG A 114 7.34 -0.11 -2.46
CA ARG A 114 7.43 -1.05 -1.34
C ARG A 114 6.43 -0.69 -0.26
N PHE A 115 5.78 -1.70 0.28
CA PHE A 115 4.90 -1.57 1.45
C PHE A 115 4.99 -2.86 2.28
N CYS A 116 4.53 -2.79 3.51
CA CYS A 116 4.60 -3.92 4.42
C CYS A 116 3.21 -4.38 4.82
N VAL A 117 3.06 -5.68 5.06
CA VAL A 117 1.91 -6.25 5.77
C VAL A 117 2.40 -6.66 7.14
N VAL A 118 1.82 -6.08 8.19
CA VAL A 118 2.29 -6.20 9.56
C VAL A 118 1.36 -7.10 10.36
N ASN A 119 1.93 -8.07 11.07
CA ASN A 119 1.19 -8.84 12.08
C ASN A 119 1.19 -8.06 13.39
N THR A 120 0.06 -7.42 13.70
CA THR A 120 -0.05 -6.55 14.87
C THR A 120 -0.12 -7.31 16.20
N SER A 121 -0.29 -8.63 16.17
CA SER A 121 -0.27 -9.47 17.38
C SER A 121 1.11 -10.02 17.73
N HIS A 122 2.11 -9.82 16.86
CA HIS A 122 3.45 -10.37 17.02
C HIS A 122 4.11 -9.83 18.30
N GLY A 123 4.54 -10.71 19.18
CA GLY A 123 5.15 -10.32 20.45
C GLY A 123 4.17 -9.82 21.51
N HIS A 124 2.87 -9.78 21.23
CA HIS A 124 1.82 -9.35 22.15
C HIS A 124 1.03 -10.56 22.64
N GLU A 125 1.55 -11.28 23.58
CA GLU A 125 0.94 -12.49 24.15
C GLU A 125 0.48 -12.28 25.59
#